data_ca5582b643cb3d7505e5edcc5244d65e
#
_entry.id   ca5582b643cb3d7505e5edcc5244d65e
#
_cell.length_a   1.000
_cell.length_b   1.000
_cell.length_c   1.000
_cell.angle_alpha   90.00
_cell.angle_beta   90.00
_cell.angle_gamma   90.00
#
_symmetry.space_group_name_H-M   'P 1'
#
loop_
_entity.id
_entity.type
_entity.pdbx_description
1 polymer ?
#
loop_
_entity_poly.entity_id
_entity_poly.type
_entity_poly.pdbx_seq_one_letter_code
_entity_poly.pdbx_strand_id
1 'polypeptide(L)'
;MLIACLILFSTSNTFPFLALLIGTTWGIYGLLRKQIQVSPATGLLFESGLISLFAVPYLLYLNFENIGYFSLNFNYISIMLFFTGIVTIIPLFFFNLGLRHTTLGLAGVLFYIAPSFHFITSIFI
;
A
#
# COMPACT_ATOMS: atom_id res chain seq x y z
N MET A 1 17.22 -2.58 6.75
CA MET A 1 16.40 -3.66 6.17
C MET A 1 17.06 -5.02 6.24
N LEU A 2 18.28 -5.22 5.70
CA LEU A 2 19.00 -6.50 5.76
C LEU A 2 19.22 -7.02 7.20
N ILE A 3 19.62 -6.16 8.13
CA ILE A 3 19.83 -6.53 9.53
C ILE A 3 18.52 -7.01 10.18
N ALA A 4 17.40 -6.32 9.95
CA ALA A 4 16.10 -6.72 10.45
C ALA A 4 15.64 -8.08 9.89
N CYS A 5 15.91 -8.33 8.59
CA CYS A 5 15.64 -9.63 7.98
C CYS A 5 16.51 -10.75 8.56
N LEU A 6 17.78 -10.47 8.88
CA LEU A 6 18.68 -11.43 9.52
C LEU A 6 18.21 -11.77 10.94
N ILE A 7 17.78 -10.78 11.71
CA ILE A 7 17.24 -10.99 13.05
C ILE A 7 15.96 -11.84 12.99
N LEU A 8 15.04 -11.53 12.09
CA LEU A 8 13.80 -12.30 11.89
C LEU A 8 14.09 -13.73 11.44
N PHE A 9 15.05 -13.93 10.55
CA PHE A 9 15.47 -15.27 10.13
C PHE A 9 16.05 -16.08 11.30
N SER A 10 16.88 -15.43 12.14
CA SER A 10 17.47 -16.06 13.31
C SER A 10 16.44 -16.44 14.37
N THR A 11 15.33 -15.70 14.48
CA THR A 11 14.32 -15.90 15.54
C THR A 11 13.21 -16.86 15.12
N SER A 12 12.78 -16.83 13.84
CA SER A 12 11.61 -17.60 13.39
C SER A 12 11.93 -18.84 12.57
N ASN A 13 13.21 -19.11 12.27
CA ASN A 13 13.67 -20.23 11.43
C ASN A 13 12.96 -20.33 10.05
N THR A 14 12.18 -19.31 9.66
CA THR A 14 11.50 -19.20 8.38
C THR A 14 12.06 -18.02 7.60
N PHE A 15 12.41 -18.25 6.33
CA PHE A 15 12.95 -17.19 5.49
C PHE A 15 11.87 -16.13 5.22
N PRO A 16 12.09 -14.83 5.54
CA PRO A 16 11.10 -13.79 5.41
C PRO A 16 10.93 -13.32 3.95
N PHE A 17 10.61 -14.26 3.06
CA PHE A 17 10.51 -14.02 1.62
C PHE A 17 9.49 -12.93 1.28
N LEU A 18 8.31 -12.98 1.90
CA LEU A 18 7.25 -11.99 1.67
C LEU A 18 7.67 -10.58 2.09
N ALA A 19 8.36 -10.46 3.23
CA ALA A 19 8.84 -9.16 3.70
C ALA A 19 9.89 -8.56 2.75
N LEU A 20 10.80 -9.37 2.22
CA LEU A 20 11.79 -8.95 1.24
C LEU A 20 11.11 -8.56 -0.09
N LEU A 21 10.15 -9.35 -0.55
CA LEU A 21 9.43 -9.08 -1.78
C LEU A 21 8.65 -7.76 -1.69
N ILE A 22 7.89 -7.57 -0.61
CA ILE A 22 7.14 -6.32 -0.38
C ILE A 22 8.10 -5.13 -0.29
N GLY A 23 9.18 -5.25 0.49
CA GLY A 23 10.13 -4.16 0.66
C GLY A 23 10.88 -3.77 -0.62
N THR A 24 11.29 -4.75 -1.43
CA THR A 24 11.93 -4.48 -2.72
C THR A 24 10.97 -3.87 -3.73
N THR A 25 9.73 -4.36 -3.79
CA THR A 25 8.68 -3.81 -4.66
C THR A 25 8.38 -2.36 -4.31
N TRP A 26 8.24 -2.03 -3.02
CA TRP A 26 8.06 -0.65 -2.56
C TRP A 26 9.27 0.25 -2.86
N GLY A 27 10.49 -0.27 -2.71
CA GLY A 27 11.71 0.45 -3.05
C GLY A 27 11.78 0.78 -4.55
N ILE A 28 11.49 -0.18 -5.40
CA ILE A 28 11.44 0.00 -6.86
C ILE A 28 10.33 0.99 -7.24
N TYR A 29 9.13 0.86 -6.66
CA TYR A 29 8.03 1.80 -6.88
C TYR A 29 8.44 3.24 -6.55
N GLY A 30 9.06 3.47 -5.39
CA GLY A 30 9.53 4.80 -4.99
C GLY A 30 10.58 5.38 -5.94
N LEU A 31 11.51 4.54 -6.43
CA LEU A 31 12.51 4.93 -7.43
C LEU A 31 11.87 5.33 -8.75
N LEU A 32 11.01 4.50 -9.29
CA LEU A 32 10.29 4.76 -10.55
C LEU A 32 9.45 6.04 -10.41
N ARG A 33 8.73 6.18 -9.32
CA ARG A 33 7.87 7.34 -9.06
C ARG A 33 8.64 8.65 -8.98
N LYS A 34 9.88 8.60 -8.47
CA LYS A 34 10.76 9.76 -8.42
C LYS A 34 11.31 10.15 -9.80
N GLN A 35 11.56 9.18 -10.67
CA GLN A 35 12.10 9.42 -12.02
C GLN A 35 11.02 9.92 -12.99
N ILE A 36 9.77 9.53 -12.79
CA ILE A 36 8.66 9.93 -13.67
C ILE A 36 8.26 11.38 -13.38
N GLN A 37 8.37 12.25 -14.38
CA GLN A 37 8.03 13.67 -14.30
C GLN A 37 6.53 13.96 -14.50
N VAL A 38 5.65 13.07 -14.04
CA VAL A 38 4.19 13.22 -14.14
C VAL A 38 3.62 13.67 -12.79
N SER A 39 2.57 14.49 -12.78
CA SER A 39 1.97 14.96 -11.53
C SER A 39 1.54 13.77 -10.64
N PRO A 40 1.62 13.89 -9.30
CA PRO A 40 1.20 12.79 -8.40
C PRO A 40 -0.24 12.34 -8.65
N ALA A 41 -1.15 13.28 -8.89
CA ALA A 41 -2.55 12.99 -9.19
C ALA A 41 -2.70 12.20 -10.49
N THR A 42 -2.07 12.65 -11.58
CA THR A 42 -2.16 11.99 -12.89
C THR A 42 -1.60 10.56 -12.82
N GLY A 43 -0.48 10.37 -12.14
CA GLY A 43 0.09 9.03 -12.01
C GLY A 43 -0.78 8.09 -11.18
N LEU A 44 -1.34 8.54 -10.05
CA LEU A 44 -2.27 7.75 -9.24
C LEU A 44 -3.55 7.41 -10.02
N LEU A 45 -4.09 8.35 -10.80
CA LEU A 45 -5.25 8.10 -11.66
C LEU A 45 -4.95 7.02 -12.71
N PHE A 46 -3.76 7.07 -13.31
CA PHE A 46 -3.38 6.08 -14.32
C PHE A 46 -3.17 4.68 -13.69
N GLU A 47 -2.48 4.62 -12.55
CA GLU A 47 -2.26 3.37 -11.81
C GLU A 47 -3.59 2.75 -11.33
N SER A 48 -4.45 3.56 -10.72
CA SER A 48 -5.76 3.09 -10.25
C SER A 48 -6.67 2.70 -11.41
N GLY A 49 -6.61 3.42 -12.54
CA GLY A 49 -7.34 3.09 -13.75
C GLY A 49 -6.93 1.74 -14.34
N LEU A 50 -5.62 1.46 -14.42
CA LEU A 50 -5.13 0.16 -14.88
C LEU A 50 -5.57 -0.98 -13.96
N ILE A 51 -5.47 -0.79 -12.64
CA ILE A 51 -5.88 -1.82 -11.68
C ILE A 51 -7.40 -2.01 -11.74
N SER A 52 -8.19 -0.93 -11.90
CA SER A 52 -9.64 -1.02 -11.97
C SER A 52 -10.13 -1.84 -13.17
N LEU A 53 -9.37 -1.85 -14.27
CA LEU A 53 -9.68 -2.67 -15.45
C LEU A 53 -9.79 -4.16 -15.12
N PHE A 54 -9.01 -4.64 -14.15
CA PHE A 54 -9.04 -6.03 -13.68
C PHE A 54 -9.91 -6.19 -12.42
N ALA A 55 -9.89 -5.21 -11.53
CA ALA A 55 -10.61 -5.28 -10.27
C ALA A 55 -12.13 -5.20 -10.46
N VAL A 56 -12.62 -4.35 -11.39
CA VAL A 56 -14.07 -4.21 -11.62
C VAL A 56 -14.70 -5.50 -12.14
N PRO A 57 -14.19 -6.16 -13.20
CA PRO A 57 -14.72 -7.45 -13.64
C PRO A 57 -14.67 -8.52 -12.55
N TYR A 58 -13.60 -8.54 -11.76
CA TYR A 58 -13.47 -9.49 -10.66
C TYR A 58 -14.50 -9.25 -9.55
N LEU A 59 -14.74 -7.99 -9.18
CA LEU A 59 -15.79 -7.63 -8.21
C LEU A 59 -17.19 -7.96 -8.71
N LEU A 60 -17.45 -7.74 -10.00
CA LEU A 60 -18.73 -8.15 -10.62
C LEU A 60 -18.91 -9.66 -10.56
N TYR A 61 -17.87 -10.42 -10.89
CA TYR A 61 -17.89 -11.89 -10.79
C TYR A 61 -18.21 -12.35 -9.36
N LEU A 62 -17.53 -11.81 -8.35
CA LEU A 62 -17.79 -12.14 -6.95
C LEU A 62 -19.22 -11.78 -6.52
N ASN A 63 -19.77 -10.68 -7.04
CA ASN A 63 -21.13 -10.26 -6.75
C ASN A 63 -22.17 -11.21 -7.38
N PHE A 64 -21.93 -11.71 -8.60
CA PHE A 64 -22.80 -12.70 -9.25
C PHE A 64 -22.80 -14.03 -8.52
N GLU A 65 -21.67 -14.48 -8.00
CA GLU A 65 -21.55 -15.71 -7.23
C GLU A 65 -22.03 -15.58 -5.77
N ASN A 66 -22.42 -14.38 -5.33
CA ASN A 66 -22.79 -14.07 -3.93
C ASN A 66 -21.70 -14.44 -2.90
N ILE A 67 -20.44 -14.49 -3.31
CA ILE A 67 -19.29 -14.82 -2.45
C ILE A 67 -18.65 -13.53 -1.89
N GLY A 68 -18.86 -12.38 -2.53
CA GLY A 68 -18.27 -11.10 -2.17
C GLY A 68 -19.03 -10.39 -1.05
N TYR A 69 -18.30 -9.74 -0.14
CA TYR A 69 -18.88 -8.83 0.85
C TYR A 69 -19.29 -7.48 0.25
N PHE A 70 -18.79 -7.15 -0.94
CA PHE A 70 -19.18 -5.97 -1.69
C PHE A 70 -20.45 -6.28 -2.48
N SER A 71 -21.56 -5.65 -2.14
CA SER A 71 -22.80 -5.75 -2.91
C SER A 71 -23.17 -4.38 -3.47
N LEU A 72 -23.74 -4.38 -4.68
CA LEU A 72 -24.28 -3.16 -5.29
C LEU A 72 -25.48 -2.60 -4.51
N ASN A 73 -26.10 -3.39 -3.66
CA ASN A 73 -27.06 -2.93 -2.66
C ASN A 73 -26.26 -2.19 -1.58
N PHE A 74 -26.50 -0.91 -1.37
CA PHE A 74 -25.79 -0.04 -0.41
C PHE A 74 -25.85 -0.58 1.03
N ASN A 75 -25.12 -1.66 1.26
CA ASN A 75 -24.92 -2.25 2.58
C ASN A 75 -23.86 -1.45 3.35
N TYR A 76 -23.96 -1.43 4.67
CA TYR A 76 -22.98 -0.80 5.56
C TYR A 76 -21.52 -1.18 5.19
N ILE A 77 -21.27 -2.45 4.87
CA ILE A 77 -19.96 -2.96 4.47
C ILE A 77 -19.49 -2.33 3.16
N SER A 78 -20.37 -2.20 2.16
CA SER A 78 -20.03 -1.57 0.86
C SER A 78 -19.68 -0.09 1.02
N ILE A 79 -20.40 0.62 1.89
CA ILE A 79 -20.11 2.01 2.22
C ILE A 79 -18.74 2.13 2.92
N MET A 80 -18.45 1.27 3.89
CA MET A 80 -17.16 1.24 4.57
C MET A 80 -16.00 0.95 3.62
N LEU A 81 -16.15 0.01 2.69
CA LEU A 81 -15.16 -0.29 1.67
C LEU A 81 -14.90 0.90 0.74
N PHE A 82 -15.95 1.63 0.36
CA PHE A 82 -15.80 2.84 -0.44
C PHE A 82 -15.00 3.93 0.31
N PHE A 83 -15.33 4.18 1.58
CA PHE A 83 -14.59 5.13 2.40
C PHE A 83 -13.15 4.72 2.63
N THR A 84 -12.84 3.44 2.75
CA THR A 84 -11.48 2.93 2.86
C THR A 84 -10.63 3.33 1.66
N GLY A 85 -11.19 3.30 0.44
CA GLY A 85 -10.51 3.75 -0.76
C GLY A 85 -10.10 5.23 -0.67
N ILE A 86 -11.02 6.11 -0.25
CA ILE A 86 -10.75 7.55 -0.09
C ILE A 86 -9.64 7.78 0.97
N VAL A 87 -9.77 7.14 2.13
CA VAL A 87 -8.79 7.26 3.23
C VAL A 87 -7.40 6.77 2.80
N THR A 88 -7.32 5.78 1.92
CA THR A 88 -6.04 5.26 1.41
C THR A 88 -5.40 6.19 0.37
N ILE A 89 -6.20 6.82 -0.48
CA ILE A 89 -5.70 7.69 -1.55
C ILE A 89 -5.04 8.96 -0.98
N ILE A 90 -5.57 9.54 0.08
CA ILE A 90 -5.09 10.79 0.66
C ILE A 90 -3.61 10.68 1.11
N PRO A 91 -3.22 9.72 1.98
CA PRO A 91 -1.82 9.57 2.38
C PRO A 91 -0.90 9.22 1.20
N LEU A 92 -1.39 8.38 0.27
CA LEU A 92 -0.61 7.98 -0.89
C LEU A 92 -0.33 9.16 -1.83
N PHE A 93 -1.29 10.08 -1.98
CA PHE A 93 -1.11 11.32 -2.75
C PHE A 93 -0.04 12.21 -2.10
N PHE A 94 -0.14 12.46 -0.80
CA PHE A 94 0.84 13.26 -0.07
C PHE A 94 2.23 12.62 -0.06
N PHE A 95 2.31 11.31 0.05
CA PHE A 95 3.56 10.58 -0.08
C PHE A 95 4.22 10.81 -1.45
N ASN A 96 3.47 10.64 -2.53
CA ASN A 96 3.98 10.87 -3.89
C ASN A 96 4.37 12.34 -4.14
N LEU A 97 3.66 13.27 -3.52
CA LEU A 97 4.03 14.69 -3.55
C LEU A 97 5.34 14.93 -2.80
N GLY A 98 5.48 14.35 -1.62
CA GLY A 98 6.69 14.45 -0.79
C GLY A 98 7.94 13.84 -1.46
N LEU A 99 7.80 12.71 -2.16
CA LEU A 99 8.90 12.07 -2.88
C LEU A 99 9.60 12.99 -3.89
N ARG A 100 8.88 13.96 -4.45
CA ARG A 100 9.44 14.91 -5.42
C ARG A 100 10.38 15.93 -4.78
N HIS A 101 10.11 16.30 -3.54
CA HIS A 101 10.82 17.36 -2.82
C HIS A 101 11.85 16.84 -1.82
N THR A 102 11.90 15.52 -1.61
CA THR A 102 12.80 14.87 -0.64
C THR A 102 13.76 13.91 -1.31
N THR A 103 14.86 13.60 -0.63
CA THR A 103 15.75 12.52 -1.03
C THR A 103 15.09 11.17 -0.72
N LEU A 104 15.38 10.15 -1.52
CA LEU A 104 14.87 8.79 -1.28
C LEU A 104 15.29 8.24 0.09
N GLY A 105 16.48 8.62 0.57
CA GLY A 105 16.93 8.24 1.90
C GLY A 105 16.05 8.82 3.00
N LEU A 106 15.70 10.11 2.93
CA LEU A 106 14.82 10.75 3.89
C LEU A 106 13.39 10.17 3.83
N ALA A 107 12.86 9.95 2.62
CA ALA A 107 11.56 9.30 2.44
C ALA A 107 11.55 7.90 3.07
N GLY A 108 12.61 7.11 2.88
CA GLY A 108 12.77 5.79 3.50
C GLY A 108 12.76 5.85 5.03
N VAL A 109 13.45 6.81 5.64
CA VAL A 109 13.45 6.99 7.11
C VAL A 109 12.05 7.35 7.62
N LEU A 110 11.37 8.28 6.96
CA LEU A 110 10.00 8.67 7.31
C LEU A 110 9.00 7.51 7.20
N PHE A 111 9.23 6.59 6.27
CA PHE A 111 8.41 5.39 6.12
C PHE A 111 8.46 4.45 7.33
N TYR A 112 9.56 4.46 8.09
CA TYR A 112 9.68 3.65 9.31
C TYR A 112 8.87 4.20 10.49
N ILE A 113 8.38 5.42 10.41
CA ILE A 113 7.57 6.02 11.49
C ILE A 113 6.29 5.20 11.71
N ALA A 114 5.57 4.85 10.65
CA ALA A 114 4.32 4.10 10.77
C ALA A 114 4.50 2.69 11.40
N PRO A 115 5.42 1.83 10.92
CA PRO A 115 5.72 0.57 11.59
C PRO A 115 6.18 0.73 13.04
N SER A 116 6.93 1.79 13.35
CA SER A 116 7.36 2.07 14.72
C SER A 116 6.18 2.38 15.65
N PHE A 117 5.22 3.18 15.18
CA PHE A 117 3.98 3.44 15.92
C PHE A 117 3.14 2.17 16.08
N HIS A 118 3.02 1.34 15.04
CA HIS A 118 2.34 0.04 15.15
C HIS A 118 2.99 -0.88 16.18
N PHE A 119 4.33 -0.91 16.21
CA PHE A 119 5.06 -1.68 17.21
C PHE A 119 4.80 -1.18 18.63
N ILE A 120 4.85 0.15 18.84
CA ILE A 120 4.56 0.76 20.13
C ILE A 120 3.13 0.44 20.58
N THR A 121 2.14 0.63 19.70
CA THR A 121 0.74 0.34 20.03
C THR A 121 0.52 -1.13 20.38
N SER A 122 1.20 -2.05 19.67
CA SER A 122 1.13 -3.50 19.95
C SER A 122 1.70 -3.90 21.31
N ILE A 123 2.57 -3.08 21.92
CA ILE A 123 3.10 -3.33 23.27
C ILE A 123 2.11 -2.85 24.35
N PHE A 124 1.34 -1.80 24.04
CA PHE A 124 0.44 -1.17 25.02
C PHE A 124 -1.01 -1.67 24.97
N ILE A 125 -1.39 -2.43 23.95
CA ILE A 125 -2.70 -3.03 23.74
C ILE A 125 -2.59 -4.55 23.73
#